data_c0f587a4d0768ca3e9ce327d8c78f23a
#
_entry.id   c0f587a4d0768ca3e9ce327d8c78f23a
#
_cell.length_a   1.000
_cell.length_b   1.000
_cell.length_c   1.000
_cell.angle_alpha   90.00
_cell.angle_beta   90.00
_cell.angle_gamma   90.00
#
_symmetry.space_group_name_H-M   'P 1'
#
loop_
_entity.id
_entity.type
_entity.pdbx_description
1 polymer ?
#
loop_
_entity_poly.entity_id
_entity_poly.type
_entity_poly.pdbx_seq_one_letter_code
_entity_poly.pdbx_strand_id
1 'polypeptide(L)'
;MLNIRNCLAALCLVVTVTPVQARDYHYSDSHLHFVDFFQETDGMQQLVKAMDESNIDHVMISGIPVAKKWHENEPKRPRYYAGDDAAVYWYSATDVLVAAALKELDEDQRKRFHPFLSGFNPNDKNADAHIRRMLDLDPGLWQGLGEVFTRHDDITALTQGDTPRANNEALTRVYHLAAEFDLPVMLHSNITSKRERNP
;
A
#
# COMPACT_ATOMS: atom_id res chain seq x y z
N MET A 1 47.02 74.76 -2.77
CA MET A 1 47.04 73.39 -2.19
C MET A 1 45.60 72.94 -1.94
N LEU A 2 45.04 72.13 -2.83
CA LEU A 2 43.66 71.68 -2.73
C LEU A 2 43.66 70.24 -2.18
N ASN A 3 43.06 70.04 -1.01
CA ASN A 3 42.88 68.73 -0.39
C ASN A 3 41.58 68.08 -1.00
N ILE A 4 41.79 67.05 -1.73
CA ILE A 4 40.69 66.21 -2.25
C ILE A 4 40.41 65.13 -1.16
N ARG A 5 39.31 65.30 -0.43
CA ARG A 5 38.80 64.27 0.48
C ARG A 5 37.98 63.27 -0.33
N ASN A 6 38.46 62.06 -0.39
CA ASN A 6 37.79 60.93 -1.00
C ASN A 6 36.50 60.60 -0.22
N CYS A 7 35.32 60.82 -0.81
CA CYS A 7 34.09 60.24 -0.38
C CYS A 7 33.92 58.85 -1.03
N LEU A 8 34.23 57.78 -0.29
CA LEU A 8 33.79 56.43 -0.65
C LEU A 8 32.30 56.28 -0.30
N ALA A 9 31.46 56.32 -1.31
CA ALA A 9 30.06 55.92 -1.14
C ALA A 9 30.00 54.39 -1.15
N ALA A 10 29.77 53.79 0.01
CA ALA A 10 29.46 52.37 0.12
C ALA A 10 28.04 52.13 -0.35
N LEU A 11 27.90 51.55 -1.53
CA LEU A 11 26.66 51.09 -2.08
C LEU A 11 26.26 49.79 -1.38
N CYS A 12 25.41 49.84 -0.34
CA CYS A 12 24.83 48.64 0.27
C CYS A 12 23.81 48.06 -0.67
N LEU A 13 24.19 46.98 -1.34
CA LEU A 13 23.26 46.15 -2.14
C LEU A 13 22.39 45.36 -1.15
N VAL A 14 21.18 45.84 -0.90
CA VAL A 14 20.16 45.08 -0.15
C VAL A 14 19.61 44.01 -1.07
N VAL A 15 20.13 42.79 -0.98
CA VAL A 15 19.54 41.62 -1.60
C VAL A 15 18.30 41.26 -0.81
N THR A 16 17.13 41.66 -1.31
CA THR A 16 15.87 41.17 -0.79
C THR A 16 15.71 39.71 -1.20
N VAL A 17 16.04 38.82 -0.30
CA VAL A 17 15.71 37.38 -0.45
C VAL A 17 14.20 37.29 -0.24
N THR A 18 13.44 37.25 -1.34
CA THR A 18 12.04 36.86 -1.27
C THR A 18 11.99 35.42 -0.79
N PRO A 19 11.29 35.12 0.33
CA PRO A 19 11.15 33.74 0.74
C PRO A 19 10.48 33.00 -0.42
N VAL A 20 11.15 31.97 -0.93
CA VAL A 20 10.51 31.00 -1.82
C VAL A 20 9.45 30.32 -0.97
N GLN A 21 8.21 30.74 -1.14
CA GLN A 21 7.10 30.08 -0.48
C GLN A 21 7.02 28.68 -1.08
N ALA A 22 7.35 27.67 -0.29
CA ALA A 22 7.16 26.29 -0.67
C ALA A 22 5.66 26.14 -1.03
N ARG A 23 5.36 25.65 -2.24
CA ARG A 23 4.00 25.35 -2.60
C ARG A 23 3.50 24.29 -1.65
N ASP A 24 2.35 24.54 -1.04
CA ASP A 24 1.67 23.57 -0.20
C ASP A 24 1.02 22.54 -1.13
N TYR A 25 1.77 21.45 -1.40
CA TYR A 25 1.27 20.38 -2.25
C TYR A 25 0.50 19.40 -1.37
N HIS A 26 -0.68 19.03 -1.85
CA HIS A 26 -1.48 17.95 -1.32
C HIS A 26 -1.30 16.71 -2.19
N TYR A 27 -1.21 15.54 -1.56
CA TYR A 27 -0.90 14.28 -2.22
C TYR A 27 -1.99 13.26 -1.95
N SER A 28 -2.07 12.27 -2.85
CA SER A 28 -2.78 11.03 -2.59
C SER A 28 -1.80 9.87 -2.70
N ASP A 29 -1.81 8.99 -1.71
CA ASP A 29 -1.04 7.76 -1.76
C ASP A 29 -1.89 6.66 -2.41
N SER A 30 -1.43 6.15 -3.54
CA SER A 30 -2.17 5.15 -4.31
C SER A 30 -1.80 3.70 -3.95
N HIS A 31 -0.95 3.48 -2.96
CA HIS A 31 -0.50 2.15 -2.62
C HIS A 31 0.05 2.06 -1.19
N LEU A 32 -0.81 1.75 -0.24
CA LEU A 32 -0.42 1.54 1.16
C LEU A 32 -0.97 0.21 1.68
N HIS A 33 -0.11 -0.56 2.36
CA HIS A 33 -0.52 -1.76 3.08
C HIS A 33 -0.68 -1.49 4.56
N PHE A 34 -1.84 -1.79 5.11
CA PHE A 34 -2.06 -1.82 6.54
C PHE A 34 -1.81 -3.25 7.06
N VAL A 35 -0.78 -3.39 7.88
CA VAL A 35 -0.27 -4.70 8.33
C VAL A 35 -0.10 -4.80 9.85
N ASP A 36 -0.76 -3.92 10.60
CA ASP A 36 -0.68 -3.85 12.06
C ASP A 36 -0.82 -5.20 12.78
N PHE A 37 -1.65 -6.06 12.24
CA PHE A 37 -1.92 -7.39 12.76
C PHE A 37 -0.81 -8.44 12.49
N PHE A 38 0.19 -8.13 11.64
CA PHE A 38 1.35 -8.99 11.37
C PHE A 38 2.62 -8.55 12.07
N GLN A 39 2.70 -7.29 12.42
CA GLN A 39 3.86 -6.68 13.05
C GLN A 39 3.42 -5.55 13.97
N GLU A 40 4.26 -5.19 14.94
CA GLU A 40 4.00 -4.03 15.78
C GLU A 40 4.11 -2.76 14.94
N THR A 41 3.05 -1.98 14.91
CA THR A 41 2.96 -0.65 14.29
C THR A 41 2.34 0.33 15.30
N ASP A 42 2.34 1.61 14.95
CA ASP A 42 1.74 2.65 15.80
C ASP A 42 0.21 2.75 15.60
N GLY A 43 -0.36 1.92 14.73
CA GLY A 43 -1.79 1.80 14.50
C GLY A 43 -2.39 2.88 13.60
N MET A 44 -3.70 2.76 13.37
CA MET A 44 -4.45 3.58 12.39
C MET A 44 -4.46 5.07 12.73
N GLN A 45 -4.55 5.44 14.01
CA GLN A 45 -4.56 6.86 14.42
C GLN A 45 -3.21 7.53 14.15
N GLN A 46 -2.10 6.82 14.31
CA GLN A 46 -0.79 7.35 13.98
C GLN A 46 -0.60 7.47 12.47
N LEU A 47 -1.19 6.55 11.69
CA LEU A 47 -1.23 6.67 10.24
C LEU A 47 -1.97 7.95 9.80
N VAL A 48 -3.15 8.22 10.37
CA VAL A 48 -3.89 9.46 10.09
C VAL A 48 -3.04 10.69 10.40
N LYS A 49 -2.37 10.71 11.55
CA LYS A 49 -1.46 11.79 11.92
C LYS A 49 -0.29 11.95 10.92
N ALA A 50 0.30 10.84 10.49
CA ALA A 50 1.39 10.88 9.50
C ALA A 50 0.91 11.41 8.13
N MET A 51 -0.32 11.10 7.75
CA MET A 51 -0.96 11.66 6.56
C MET A 51 -1.09 13.18 6.67
N ASP A 52 -1.56 13.68 7.82
CA ASP A 52 -1.70 15.13 8.08
C ASP A 52 -0.35 15.84 8.02
N GLU A 53 0.66 15.28 8.67
CA GLU A 53 2.03 15.84 8.70
C GLU A 53 2.70 15.83 7.31
N SER A 54 2.23 14.96 6.40
CA SER A 54 2.78 14.79 5.05
C SER A 54 1.92 15.40 3.95
N ASN A 55 0.83 16.11 4.28
CA ASN A 55 -0.16 16.65 3.35
C ASN A 55 -0.75 15.57 2.42
N ILE A 56 -1.01 14.38 2.95
CA ILE A 56 -1.66 13.29 2.23
C ILE A 56 -3.15 13.33 2.53
N ASP A 57 -3.96 13.70 1.56
CA ASP A 57 -5.41 13.82 1.73
C ASP A 57 -6.11 12.47 1.63
N HIS A 58 -5.69 11.62 0.69
CA HIS A 58 -6.32 10.35 0.39
C HIS A 58 -5.31 9.22 0.27
N VAL A 59 -5.71 8.02 0.69
CA VAL A 59 -4.88 6.81 0.63
C VAL A 59 -5.69 5.65 0.08
N MET A 60 -5.18 4.99 -0.97
CA MET A 60 -5.62 3.65 -1.31
C MET A 60 -4.96 2.68 -0.34
N ILE A 61 -5.77 1.92 0.41
CA ILE A 61 -5.31 1.03 1.47
C ILE A 61 -5.77 -0.40 1.22
N SER A 62 -4.88 -1.34 1.42
CA SER A 62 -5.20 -2.77 1.43
C SER A 62 -4.47 -3.48 2.57
N GLY A 63 -4.92 -4.66 2.91
CA GLY A 63 -4.12 -5.56 3.73
C GLY A 63 -3.04 -6.25 2.91
N ILE A 64 -2.40 -7.26 3.50
CA ILE A 64 -1.49 -8.16 2.79
C ILE A 64 -2.10 -9.56 2.77
N PRO A 65 -2.28 -10.17 1.58
CA PRO A 65 -2.97 -11.46 1.45
C PRO A 65 -2.13 -12.67 1.86
N VAL A 66 -0.91 -12.46 2.32
CA VAL A 66 0.01 -13.53 2.69
C VAL A 66 0.63 -13.30 4.06
N ALA A 67 0.93 -14.38 4.76
CA ALA A 67 1.65 -14.35 6.04
C ALA A 67 2.76 -15.39 6.05
N LYS A 68 3.84 -15.10 6.77
CA LYS A 68 4.93 -16.05 6.96
C LYS A 68 4.53 -17.16 7.91
N LYS A 69 4.93 -18.36 7.57
CA LYS A 69 4.84 -19.51 8.46
C LYS A 69 5.94 -19.43 9.50
N TRP A 70 5.55 -19.42 10.77
CA TRP A 70 6.48 -19.63 11.86
C TRP A 70 6.39 -21.08 12.33
N HIS A 71 7.42 -21.85 12.07
CA HIS A 71 7.47 -23.28 12.39
C HIS A 71 8.26 -23.51 13.67
N GLU A 72 8.01 -24.63 14.34
CA GLU A 72 8.71 -25.03 15.59
C GLU A 72 10.23 -25.12 15.45
N ASN A 73 10.72 -25.41 14.24
CA ASN A 73 12.15 -25.44 13.93
C ASN A 73 12.77 -24.03 13.72
N GLU A 74 11.95 -22.99 13.75
CA GLU A 74 12.39 -21.59 13.64
C GLU A 74 12.33 -20.95 15.02
N PRO A 75 13.45 -20.89 15.76
CA PRO A 75 13.44 -20.43 17.16
C PRO A 75 13.15 -18.93 17.26
N LYS A 76 13.19 -18.21 16.16
CA LYS A 76 12.99 -16.76 16.11
C LYS A 76 11.74 -16.44 15.30
N ARG A 77 10.82 -15.69 15.91
CA ARG A 77 9.66 -15.16 15.20
C ARG A 77 10.13 -14.29 14.02
N PRO A 78 9.62 -14.50 12.80
CA PRO A 78 9.91 -13.64 11.66
C PRO A 78 9.51 -12.19 11.99
N ARG A 79 10.41 -11.25 11.75
CA ARG A 79 10.14 -9.83 12.02
C ARG A 79 9.29 -9.20 10.94
N TYR A 80 9.51 -9.65 9.72
CA TYR A 80 8.93 -9.05 8.53
C TYR A 80 8.67 -10.15 7.49
N TYR A 81 7.52 -10.10 6.85
CA TYR A 81 7.08 -11.16 5.94
C TYR A 81 7.91 -11.30 4.65
N ALA A 82 8.69 -10.30 4.25
CA ALA A 82 9.56 -10.35 3.08
C ALA A 82 11.06 -10.38 3.40
N GLY A 83 11.47 -10.36 4.67
CA GLY A 83 12.85 -10.16 5.09
C GLY A 83 13.67 -11.44 5.33
N ASP A 84 13.06 -12.61 5.28
CA ASP A 84 13.69 -13.92 5.43
C ASP A 84 13.04 -14.92 4.45
N ASP A 85 13.70 -16.06 4.20
CA ASP A 85 13.22 -17.05 3.24
C ASP A 85 12.15 -18.01 3.81
N ALA A 86 11.45 -17.62 4.87
CA ALA A 86 10.40 -18.43 5.45
C ALA A 86 9.25 -18.64 4.46
N ALA A 87 8.71 -19.85 4.42
CA ALA A 87 7.54 -20.16 3.61
C ALA A 87 6.36 -19.28 4.00
N VAL A 88 5.57 -18.83 3.03
CA VAL A 88 4.39 -18.02 3.23
C VAL A 88 3.13 -18.79 2.85
N TYR A 89 2.00 -18.37 3.41
CA TYR A 89 0.69 -18.91 3.09
C TYR A 89 -0.33 -17.78 2.88
N TRP A 90 -1.39 -18.08 2.15
CA TRP A 90 -2.47 -17.13 1.90
C TRP A 90 -3.28 -16.90 3.17
N TYR A 91 -3.60 -15.64 3.46
CA TYR A 91 -4.24 -15.20 4.69
C TYR A 91 -5.45 -14.31 4.41
N SER A 92 -6.62 -14.92 4.28
CA SER A 92 -7.85 -14.22 3.91
C SER A 92 -8.42 -13.31 5.01
N ALA A 93 -8.02 -13.49 6.29
CA ALA A 93 -8.49 -12.64 7.37
C ALA A 93 -7.99 -11.19 7.27
N THR A 94 -7.02 -10.91 6.42
CA THR A 94 -6.44 -9.57 6.24
C THR A 94 -7.51 -8.51 5.99
N ASP A 95 -8.50 -8.78 5.15
CA ASP A 95 -9.55 -7.81 4.81
C ASP A 95 -10.47 -7.51 5.99
N VAL A 96 -10.82 -8.52 6.77
CA VAL A 96 -11.64 -8.34 7.99
C VAL A 96 -10.92 -7.45 9.00
N LEU A 97 -9.60 -7.60 9.14
CA LEU A 97 -8.78 -6.80 10.04
C LEU A 97 -8.65 -5.35 9.55
N VAL A 98 -8.46 -5.14 8.24
CA VAL A 98 -8.47 -3.80 7.65
C VAL A 98 -9.83 -3.13 7.84
N ALA A 99 -10.93 -3.86 7.57
CA ALA A 99 -12.28 -3.33 7.76
C ALA A 99 -12.54 -2.95 9.22
N ALA A 100 -12.09 -3.78 10.18
CA ALA A 100 -12.21 -3.48 11.60
C ALA A 100 -11.47 -2.21 11.99
N ALA A 101 -10.21 -2.06 11.55
CA ALA A 101 -9.40 -0.88 11.82
C ALA A 101 -10.01 0.41 11.23
N LEU A 102 -10.55 0.35 10.01
CA LEU A 102 -11.22 1.48 9.39
C LEU A 102 -12.52 1.88 10.11
N LYS A 103 -13.23 0.92 10.70
CA LYS A 103 -14.45 1.19 11.47
C LYS A 103 -14.18 1.92 12.80
N GLU A 104 -12.96 1.87 13.32
CA GLU A 104 -12.54 2.61 14.51
C GLU A 104 -12.32 4.11 14.25
N LEU A 105 -12.17 4.51 12.99
CA LEU A 105 -12.00 5.90 12.60
C LEU A 105 -13.35 6.64 12.62
N ASP A 106 -13.32 7.94 12.92
CA ASP A 106 -14.47 8.79 12.68
C ASP A 106 -14.80 8.91 11.17
N GLU A 107 -15.95 9.49 10.86
CA GLU A 107 -16.43 9.55 9.48
C GLU A 107 -15.52 10.38 8.56
N ASP A 108 -14.98 11.48 9.04
CA ASP A 108 -14.14 12.37 8.22
C ASP A 108 -12.76 11.75 8.00
N GLN A 109 -12.19 11.13 9.00
CA GLN A 109 -10.97 10.35 8.86
C GLN A 109 -11.17 9.19 7.86
N ARG A 110 -12.28 8.43 7.99
CA ARG A 110 -12.56 7.26 7.15
C ARG A 110 -12.74 7.61 5.67
N LYS A 111 -13.34 8.75 5.34
CA LYS A 111 -13.51 9.23 3.95
C LYS A 111 -12.20 9.41 3.20
N ARG A 112 -11.09 9.52 3.91
CA ARG A 112 -9.75 9.67 3.32
C ARG A 112 -9.17 8.34 2.84
N PHE A 113 -9.75 7.22 3.24
CA PHE A 113 -9.28 5.87 2.89
C PHE A 113 -10.13 5.26 1.80
N HIS A 114 -9.45 4.66 0.83
CA HIS A 114 -10.05 3.94 -0.29
C HIS A 114 -9.64 2.46 -0.20
N PRO A 115 -10.40 1.64 0.56
CA PRO A 115 -10.00 0.28 0.85
C PRO A 115 -10.18 -0.65 -0.34
N PHE A 116 -9.15 -1.44 -0.62
CA PHE A 116 -9.12 -2.48 -1.63
C PHE A 116 -9.06 -3.85 -0.96
N LEU A 117 -9.85 -4.79 -1.44
CA LEU A 117 -9.97 -6.14 -0.95
C LEU A 117 -8.88 -7.02 -1.58
N SER A 118 -7.99 -7.57 -0.76
CA SER A 118 -6.81 -8.32 -1.21
C SER A 118 -6.74 -9.77 -0.70
N GLY A 119 -7.55 -10.12 0.29
CA GLY A 119 -7.44 -11.33 1.11
C GLY A 119 -7.85 -12.63 0.42
N PHE A 120 -7.40 -12.89 -0.80
CA PHE A 120 -7.69 -14.12 -1.52
C PHE A 120 -6.48 -14.69 -2.25
N ASN A 121 -6.49 -16.00 -2.48
CA ASN A 121 -5.49 -16.67 -3.30
C ASN A 121 -5.82 -16.51 -4.79
N PRO A 122 -4.96 -15.86 -5.58
CA PRO A 122 -5.18 -15.66 -7.01
C PRO A 122 -5.24 -16.94 -7.86
N ASN A 123 -4.86 -18.09 -7.30
CA ASN A 123 -4.99 -19.40 -7.95
C ASN A 123 -6.28 -20.15 -7.55
N ASP A 124 -7.02 -19.62 -6.57
CA ASP A 124 -8.26 -20.26 -6.14
C ASP A 124 -9.41 -19.93 -7.11
N LYS A 125 -9.96 -20.95 -7.78
CA LYS A 125 -11.11 -20.81 -8.68
C LYS A 125 -12.41 -20.39 -7.97
N ASN A 126 -12.45 -20.42 -6.65
CA ASN A 126 -13.55 -19.90 -5.84
C ASN A 126 -13.27 -18.52 -5.22
N ALA A 127 -12.20 -17.84 -5.64
CA ALA A 127 -11.84 -16.51 -5.13
C ALA A 127 -12.98 -15.49 -5.36
N ASP A 128 -13.68 -15.57 -6.50
CA ASP A 128 -14.83 -14.74 -6.82
C ASP A 128 -15.96 -14.88 -5.79
N ALA A 129 -16.26 -16.11 -5.36
CA ALA A 129 -17.28 -16.38 -4.34
C ALA A 129 -16.84 -15.87 -2.95
N HIS A 130 -15.54 -15.91 -2.63
CA HIS A 130 -14.99 -15.31 -1.41
C HIS A 130 -15.15 -13.79 -1.44
N ILE A 131 -14.76 -13.15 -2.54
CA ILE A 131 -14.86 -11.70 -2.71
C ILE A 131 -16.31 -11.24 -2.58
N ARG A 132 -17.29 -11.92 -3.20
CA ARG A 132 -18.72 -11.61 -3.02
C ARG A 132 -19.12 -11.61 -1.55
N ARG A 133 -18.71 -12.62 -0.78
CA ARG A 133 -19.02 -12.67 0.66
C ARG A 133 -18.43 -11.48 1.41
N MET A 134 -17.23 -11.03 1.04
CA MET A 134 -16.61 -9.86 1.67
C MET A 134 -17.32 -8.56 1.30
N LEU A 135 -17.78 -8.42 0.04
CA LEU A 135 -18.60 -7.29 -0.40
C LEU A 135 -19.97 -7.26 0.31
N ASP A 136 -20.57 -8.42 0.52
CA ASP A 136 -21.84 -8.56 1.23
C ASP A 136 -21.72 -8.33 2.73
N LEU A 137 -20.56 -8.67 3.33
CA LEU A 137 -20.28 -8.48 4.76
C LEU A 137 -20.18 -7.00 5.13
N ASP A 138 -19.53 -6.20 4.28
CA ASP A 138 -19.32 -4.77 4.48
C ASP A 138 -19.76 -3.99 3.22
N PRO A 139 -21.07 -3.84 2.99
CA PRO A 139 -21.60 -3.16 1.82
C PRO A 139 -21.13 -1.70 1.72
N GLY A 140 -20.57 -1.34 0.57
CA GLY A 140 -20.11 0.02 0.30
C GLY A 140 -18.77 0.39 0.91
N LEU A 141 -18.11 -0.51 1.65
CA LEU A 141 -16.78 -0.26 2.19
C LEU A 141 -15.70 -0.37 1.09
N TRP A 142 -15.72 -1.45 0.33
CA TRP A 142 -14.66 -1.79 -0.61
C TRP A 142 -14.79 -1.01 -1.91
N GLN A 143 -13.69 -0.35 -2.33
CA GLN A 143 -13.65 0.51 -3.51
C GLN A 143 -12.77 -0.07 -4.63
N GLY A 144 -12.22 -1.27 -4.45
CA GLY A 144 -11.43 -1.97 -5.44
C GLY A 144 -10.99 -3.34 -4.98
N LEU A 145 -10.31 -4.06 -5.86
CA LEU A 145 -9.68 -5.34 -5.59
C LEU A 145 -8.17 -5.23 -5.71
N GLY A 146 -7.44 -5.69 -4.71
CA GLY A 146 -5.97 -5.70 -4.70
C GLY A 146 -5.35 -5.14 -3.42
N GLU A 147 -4.04 -5.16 -3.30
CA GLU A 147 -3.09 -5.60 -4.31
C GLU A 147 -3.23 -7.11 -4.54
N VAL A 148 -3.49 -7.51 -5.77
CA VAL A 148 -3.53 -8.92 -6.15
C VAL A 148 -2.12 -9.39 -6.46
N PHE A 149 -1.55 -10.23 -5.62
CA PHE A 149 -0.21 -10.77 -5.82
C PHE A 149 -0.21 -11.85 -6.91
N THR A 150 0.24 -11.46 -8.10
CA THR A 150 0.56 -12.42 -9.14
C THR A 150 2.03 -12.81 -9.03
N ARG A 151 2.84 -12.74 -10.07
CA ARG A 151 4.26 -13.04 -9.95
C ARG A 151 4.94 -12.02 -9.03
N HIS A 152 5.39 -12.47 -7.87
CA HIS A 152 6.18 -11.70 -6.92
C HIS A 152 7.36 -12.56 -6.45
N ASP A 153 8.58 -12.20 -6.86
CA ASP A 153 9.78 -13.04 -6.69
C ASP A 153 10.11 -13.32 -5.20
N ASP A 154 9.74 -12.42 -4.30
CA ASP A 154 10.05 -12.55 -2.87
C ASP A 154 8.88 -13.10 -2.03
N ILE A 155 7.67 -13.16 -2.56
CA ILE A 155 6.49 -13.55 -1.79
C ILE A 155 5.77 -14.74 -2.43
N THR A 156 5.23 -14.59 -3.63
CA THR A 156 4.46 -15.68 -4.25
C THR A 156 5.33 -16.86 -4.66
N ALA A 157 6.61 -16.63 -4.90
CA ALA A 157 7.58 -17.71 -5.09
C ALA A 157 7.79 -18.58 -3.83
N LEU A 158 7.44 -18.06 -2.64
CA LEU A 158 7.54 -18.76 -1.36
C LEU A 158 6.21 -19.36 -0.89
N THR A 159 5.11 -19.14 -1.60
CA THR A 159 3.82 -19.78 -1.31
C THR A 159 3.80 -21.21 -1.80
N GLN A 160 2.97 -22.03 -1.15
CA GLN A 160 2.71 -23.37 -1.65
C GLN A 160 1.85 -23.30 -2.92
N GLY A 161 2.21 -24.07 -3.93
CA GLY A 161 1.55 -24.12 -5.23
C GLY A 161 2.26 -23.30 -6.30
N ASP A 162 1.61 -23.16 -7.45
CA ASP A 162 2.17 -22.40 -8.55
C ASP A 162 2.11 -20.90 -8.31
N THR A 163 3.11 -20.18 -8.80
CA THR A 163 3.09 -18.71 -8.82
C THR A 163 1.91 -18.23 -9.67
N PRO A 164 1.00 -17.40 -9.11
CA PRO A 164 -0.15 -16.92 -9.85
C PRO A 164 0.24 -16.13 -11.10
N ARG A 165 -0.49 -16.34 -12.17
CA ARG A 165 -0.37 -15.56 -13.42
C ARG A 165 -1.56 -14.64 -13.56
N ALA A 166 -1.31 -13.39 -14.00
CA ALA A 166 -2.36 -12.39 -14.17
C ALA A 166 -3.47 -12.82 -15.14
N ASN A 167 -3.20 -13.76 -16.03
CA ASN A 167 -4.13 -14.30 -17.01
C ASN A 167 -4.62 -15.73 -16.70
N ASN A 168 -4.53 -16.18 -15.44
CA ASN A 168 -5.04 -17.49 -15.08
C ASN A 168 -6.58 -17.54 -15.02
N GLU A 169 -7.16 -18.74 -15.01
CA GLU A 169 -8.61 -18.93 -15.02
C GLU A 169 -9.29 -18.36 -13.77
N ALA A 170 -8.67 -18.51 -12.59
CA ALA A 170 -9.21 -18.00 -11.33
C ALA A 170 -9.32 -16.47 -11.37
N LEU A 171 -8.27 -15.78 -11.80
CA LEU A 171 -8.30 -14.32 -11.91
C LEU A 171 -9.22 -13.82 -13.01
N THR A 172 -9.41 -14.57 -14.09
CA THR A 172 -10.43 -14.21 -15.09
C THR A 172 -11.82 -14.11 -14.47
N ARG A 173 -12.20 -15.00 -13.55
CA ARG A 173 -13.46 -14.91 -12.79
C ARG A 173 -13.49 -13.69 -11.89
N VAL A 174 -12.39 -13.39 -11.22
CA VAL A 174 -12.26 -12.20 -10.38
C VAL A 174 -12.41 -10.92 -11.20
N TYR A 175 -11.84 -10.85 -12.40
CA TYR A 175 -12.00 -9.69 -13.29
C TYR A 175 -13.44 -9.51 -13.77
N HIS A 176 -14.17 -10.60 -14.07
CA HIS A 176 -15.59 -10.52 -14.39
C HIS A 176 -16.41 -9.99 -13.21
N LEU A 177 -16.10 -10.46 -12.00
CA LEU A 177 -16.74 -9.95 -10.79
C LEU A 177 -16.41 -8.48 -10.55
N ALA A 178 -15.16 -8.08 -10.71
CA ALA A 178 -14.76 -6.68 -10.60
C ALA A 178 -15.53 -5.78 -11.57
N ALA A 179 -15.72 -6.24 -12.82
CA ALA A 179 -16.52 -5.53 -13.82
C ALA A 179 -18.02 -5.47 -13.45
N GLU A 180 -18.57 -6.52 -12.84
CA GLU A 180 -19.96 -6.56 -12.37
C GLU A 180 -20.23 -5.51 -11.28
N PHE A 181 -19.27 -5.29 -10.39
CA PHE A 181 -19.36 -4.33 -9.27
C PHE A 181 -18.74 -2.98 -9.57
N ASP A 182 -18.25 -2.73 -10.78
CA ASP A 182 -17.54 -1.51 -11.19
C ASP A 182 -16.33 -1.20 -10.29
N LEU A 183 -15.55 -2.23 -9.94
CA LEU A 183 -14.39 -2.14 -9.08
C LEU A 183 -13.09 -2.15 -9.89
N PRO A 184 -12.17 -1.20 -9.68
CA PRO A 184 -10.82 -1.27 -10.24
C PRO A 184 -10.05 -2.45 -9.64
N VAL A 185 -9.09 -2.99 -10.41
CA VAL A 185 -8.22 -4.08 -9.97
C VAL A 185 -6.76 -3.62 -10.02
N MET A 186 -6.08 -3.70 -8.88
CA MET A 186 -4.64 -3.44 -8.80
C MET A 186 -3.88 -4.75 -8.74
N LEU A 187 -2.94 -4.93 -9.67
CA LEU A 187 -2.12 -6.14 -9.81
C LEU A 187 -0.66 -5.86 -9.49
N HIS A 188 -0.07 -6.72 -8.66
CA HIS A 188 1.37 -6.83 -8.55
C HIS A 188 1.89 -7.92 -9.50
N SER A 189 2.76 -7.57 -10.41
CA SER A 189 3.40 -8.55 -11.29
C SER A 189 4.82 -8.12 -11.64
N ASN A 190 5.81 -8.89 -11.19
CA ASN A 190 7.17 -8.71 -11.68
C ASN A 190 7.25 -9.11 -13.15
N ILE A 191 7.70 -8.20 -14.01
CA ILE A 191 7.84 -8.44 -15.46
C ILE A 191 9.02 -9.37 -15.74
N THR A 192 10.12 -9.18 -14.99
CA THR A 192 11.35 -9.97 -15.11
C THR A 192 11.76 -10.56 -13.76
N SER A 193 12.55 -11.64 -13.76
CA SER A 193 13.16 -12.12 -12.53
C SER A 193 14.27 -11.19 -12.06
N LYS A 194 14.55 -11.16 -10.75
CA LYS A 194 15.68 -10.41 -10.19
C LYS A 194 17.04 -10.77 -10.84
N ARG A 195 17.17 -11.98 -11.38
CA ARG A 195 18.40 -12.50 -11.99
C ARG A 195 18.52 -12.14 -13.47
N GLU A 196 17.41 -11.87 -14.14
CA GLU A 196 17.37 -11.55 -15.57
C GLU A 196 17.17 -10.05 -15.71
N ARG A 197 18.25 -9.31 -15.97
CA ARG A 197 18.19 -7.84 -16.14
C ARG A 197 17.74 -7.40 -17.54
N ASN A 198 17.67 -8.36 -18.49
CA ASN A 198 17.13 -8.13 -19.83
C ASN A 198 16.02 -9.16 -20.07
N PRO A 199 14.78 -8.75 -20.37
CA PRO A 199 13.68 -9.63 -20.77
C PRO A 199 13.91 -10.24 -22.16
#